data_8bcb39e53e037323c54dd63117cfaa6f
#
_entry.id   8bcb39e53e037323c54dd63117cfaa6f
#
_cell.length_a   1.000
_cell.length_b   1.000
_cell.length_c   1.000
_cell.angle_alpha   90.00
_cell.angle_beta   90.00
_cell.angle_gamma   90.00
#
_symmetry.space_group_name_H-M   'P 1'
#
loop_
_entity.id
_entity.type
_entity.pdbx_description
1 polymer ?
#
loop_
_entity_poly.entity_id
_entity_poly.type
_entity_poly.pdbx_seq_one_letter_code
_entity_poly.pdbx_strand_id
1 'polypeptide(L)'
;MKKGLLGAAAFFLATALLTSCGSKKVPSYNELDVEQYVTLGDYYNLGLTLEIESQIKQLMQNVYHSGMPAEDGFTGRPVELGDGVDIDYEGKKDGVAFAGGTAQGAFLSIGSGQFIDGFEDGLVGVMPGETVDLDLTFPVWYDNSDLAGQAVVFTVTVNYILPEEQDMKDSVVEGMGMDEINTVAALREDVFDYLYYYSSELEFAQDDVLMALLDICTFAEELPQDFVDEARKMFRTDLEKQAAYYGMTTEEAAQALGAMSEEEFLKARAEQNVRGNLAMQAVANREGLSVSDDELQELLELSVSSGEFKSVEEFLEYYNFTREQYRNLVMVDKVLKFLLYLQDTI
;
A
#
# COMPACT_ATOMS: atom_id res chain seq x y z
N MET A 1 2.34 6.81 14.04
CA MET A 1 1.41 6.93 12.90
C MET A 1 0.42 5.76 12.74
N LYS A 2 0.46 4.74 13.61
CA LYS A 2 -0.39 3.50 13.51
C LYS A 2 -1.90 3.65 13.78
N LYS A 3 -2.45 4.82 14.10
CA LYS A 3 -3.82 4.95 14.66
C LYS A 3 -4.91 5.52 13.75
N GLY A 4 -4.72 5.62 12.46
CA GLY A 4 -5.73 6.30 11.60
C GLY A 4 -6.19 5.57 10.34
N LEU A 5 -5.81 4.33 10.08
CA LEU A 5 -5.72 3.87 8.70
C LEU A 5 -6.60 2.73 8.23
N LEU A 6 -7.20 1.96 9.10
CA LEU A 6 -8.07 0.85 8.66
C LEU A 6 -9.43 1.29 8.08
N GLY A 7 -9.69 2.59 8.01
CA GLY A 7 -10.99 3.10 7.59
C GLY A 7 -11.22 3.24 6.08
N ALA A 8 -10.20 3.35 5.24
CA ALA A 8 -10.40 3.73 3.85
C ALA A 8 -9.86 2.75 2.79
N ALA A 9 -8.69 2.16 2.98
CA ALA A 9 -8.06 1.34 1.94
C ALA A 9 -8.53 -0.13 1.94
N ALA A 10 -8.77 -0.73 3.10
CA ALA A 10 -9.37 -2.07 3.22
C ALA A 10 -10.77 -2.17 2.58
N PHE A 11 -11.34 -1.05 2.17
CA PHE A 11 -12.72 -0.96 1.69
C PHE A 11 -12.92 -1.40 0.23
N PHE A 12 -11.93 -1.26 -0.65
CA PHE A 12 -12.14 -1.52 -2.08
C PHE A 12 -11.97 -2.99 -2.51
N LEU A 13 -11.00 -3.71 -1.97
CA LEU A 13 -10.83 -5.15 -2.26
C LEU A 13 -11.76 -6.03 -1.44
N ALA A 14 -12.00 -5.65 -0.21
CA ALA A 14 -12.94 -6.33 0.67
C ALA A 14 -14.38 -6.26 0.19
N THR A 15 -14.78 -5.27 -0.59
CA THR A 15 -16.11 -5.25 -1.21
C THR A 15 -16.33 -6.39 -2.20
N ALA A 16 -15.28 -6.90 -2.83
CA ALA A 16 -15.37 -8.10 -3.66
C ALA A 16 -15.40 -9.41 -2.84
N LEU A 17 -14.86 -9.39 -1.61
CA LEU A 17 -14.78 -10.58 -0.77
C LEU A 17 -15.81 -10.64 0.37
N LEU A 18 -16.40 -9.52 0.83
CA LEU A 18 -17.06 -9.50 2.15
C LEU A 18 -18.27 -8.59 2.30
N THR A 19 -19.31 -8.68 1.50
CA THR A 19 -20.59 -8.13 1.92
C THR A 19 -21.58 -9.25 2.08
N SER A 20 -22.01 -9.58 3.30
CA SER A 20 -23.05 -10.54 3.59
C SER A 20 -24.21 -9.90 4.32
N CYS A 21 -25.38 -9.98 3.76
CA CYS A 21 -26.64 -9.57 4.36
C CYS A 21 -27.48 -10.80 4.65
N GLY A 22 -27.47 -11.31 5.87
CA GLY A 22 -28.32 -12.44 6.20
C GLY A 22 -28.39 -12.76 7.69
N SER A 23 -29.59 -12.96 8.19
CA SER A 23 -29.96 -13.20 9.59
C SER A 23 -29.70 -14.61 10.12
N LYS A 24 -28.87 -15.42 9.46
CA LYS A 24 -28.40 -16.72 9.98
C LYS A 24 -26.90 -16.64 10.27
N LYS A 25 -26.51 -17.25 11.37
CA LYS A 25 -25.09 -17.41 11.76
C LYS A 25 -24.37 -18.21 10.67
N VAL A 26 -23.76 -17.50 9.71
CA VAL A 26 -22.86 -18.12 8.75
C VAL A 26 -21.61 -18.54 9.54
N PRO A 27 -21.12 -19.77 9.42
CA PRO A 27 -19.88 -20.18 10.03
C PRO A 27 -18.76 -19.26 9.54
N SER A 28 -17.82 -18.96 10.40
CA SER A 28 -16.63 -18.20 10.01
C SER A 28 -15.62 -19.16 9.33
N TYR A 29 -14.82 -18.64 8.38
CA TYR A 29 -13.79 -19.45 7.73
C TYR A 29 -12.74 -19.98 8.70
N ASN A 30 -12.52 -19.32 9.84
CA ASN A 30 -11.63 -19.78 10.90
C ASN A 30 -12.18 -21.00 11.69
N GLU A 31 -13.50 -21.28 11.60
CA GLU A 31 -14.15 -22.45 12.19
C GLU A 31 -14.25 -23.63 11.19
N LEU A 32 -13.89 -23.39 9.92
CA LEU A 32 -13.96 -24.39 8.85
C LEU A 32 -12.61 -25.12 8.72
N ASP A 33 -12.65 -26.41 8.51
CA ASP A 33 -11.48 -27.18 8.07
C ASP A 33 -11.24 -26.90 6.57
N VAL A 34 -10.58 -25.77 6.31
CA VAL A 34 -10.38 -25.26 4.94
C VAL A 34 -9.50 -26.17 4.09
N GLU A 35 -8.65 -26.99 4.71
CA GLU A 35 -7.75 -27.92 4.02
C GLU A 35 -8.50 -29.05 3.30
N GLN A 36 -9.77 -29.28 3.64
CA GLN A 36 -10.64 -30.18 2.88
C GLN A 36 -11.07 -29.59 1.52
N TYR A 37 -11.00 -28.26 1.35
CA TYR A 37 -11.50 -27.55 0.18
C TYR A 37 -10.41 -26.92 -0.67
N VAL A 38 -9.22 -26.66 -0.12
CA VAL A 38 -8.12 -26.02 -0.82
C VAL A 38 -6.78 -26.65 -0.47
N THR A 39 -5.94 -26.86 -1.49
CA THR A 39 -4.53 -27.19 -1.34
C THR A 39 -3.73 -26.03 -1.89
N LEU A 40 -2.90 -25.39 -1.06
CA LEU A 40 -2.04 -24.28 -1.44
C LEU A 40 -0.86 -24.77 -2.29
N GLY A 41 -0.56 -24.05 -3.37
CA GLY A 41 0.70 -24.15 -4.10
C GLY A 41 1.85 -23.42 -3.38
N ASP A 42 2.88 -23.07 -4.14
CA ASP A 42 4.03 -22.29 -3.64
C ASP A 42 3.73 -20.78 -3.66
N TYR A 43 3.13 -20.27 -2.60
CA TYR A 43 2.77 -18.86 -2.46
C TYR A 43 3.95 -17.98 -1.98
N TYR A 44 5.07 -18.56 -1.62
CA TYR A 44 6.28 -17.79 -1.32
C TYR A 44 6.83 -17.11 -2.57
N ASN A 45 6.59 -17.69 -3.74
CA ASN A 45 6.98 -17.10 -5.02
C ASN A 45 5.78 -17.12 -5.99
N LEU A 46 5.01 -16.06 -5.98
CA LEU A 46 3.87 -15.87 -6.90
C LEU A 46 4.30 -15.39 -8.30
N GLY A 47 5.60 -15.13 -8.51
CA GLY A 47 6.12 -14.65 -9.78
C GLY A 47 5.71 -13.21 -10.11
N LEU A 48 5.34 -12.45 -9.11
CA LEU A 48 4.99 -11.03 -9.25
C LEU A 48 6.25 -10.18 -9.03
N THR A 49 6.41 -9.14 -9.84
CA THR A 49 7.43 -8.11 -9.63
C THR A 49 6.72 -6.88 -9.10
N LEU A 50 7.00 -6.52 -7.85
CA LEU A 50 6.49 -5.30 -7.25
C LEU A 50 7.50 -4.18 -7.49
N GLU A 51 7.08 -3.12 -8.16
CA GLU A 51 7.95 -1.95 -8.44
C GLU A 51 7.94 -0.95 -7.27
N ILE A 52 7.97 -1.46 -6.01
CA ILE A 52 7.90 -0.63 -4.79
C ILE A 52 9.24 -0.47 -4.08
N GLU A 53 10.25 -1.30 -4.41
CA GLU A 53 11.56 -1.23 -3.75
C GLU A 53 12.20 0.16 -3.83
N SER A 54 12.08 0.83 -4.96
CA SER A 54 12.58 2.20 -5.09
C SER A 54 11.83 3.18 -4.17
N GLN A 55 10.54 3.00 -3.96
CA GLN A 55 9.72 3.82 -3.07
C GLN A 55 10.06 3.53 -1.60
N ILE A 56 10.22 2.25 -1.23
CA ILE A 56 10.66 1.85 0.11
C ILE A 56 12.03 2.48 0.40
N LYS A 57 13.00 2.30 -0.51
CA LYS A 57 14.34 2.88 -0.38
C LYS A 57 14.28 4.39 -0.15
N GLN A 58 13.56 5.12 -0.99
CA GLN A 58 13.44 6.57 -0.91
C GLN A 58 12.83 7.02 0.42
N LEU A 59 11.75 6.38 0.85
CA LEU A 59 11.07 6.71 2.11
C LEU A 59 11.94 6.36 3.32
N MET A 60 12.58 5.19 3.33
CA MET A 60 13.51 4.80 4.38
C MET A 60 14.67 5.78 4.49
N GLN A 61 15.30 6.14 3.37
CA GLN A 61 16.40 7.11 3.35
C GLN A 61 15.94 8.49 3.81
N ASN A 62 14.76 8.95 3.39
CA ASN A 62 14.22 10.24 3.83
C ASN A 62 13.96 10.28 5.34
N VAL A 63 13.35 9.23 5.90
CA VAL A 63 13.14 9.14 7.35
C VAL A 63 14.48 9.03 8.07
N TYR A 64 15.36 8.14 7.64
CA TYR A 64 16.67 7.90 8.24
C TYR A 64 17.55 9.16 8.24
N HIS A 65 17.53 9.95 7.15
CA HIS A 65 18.23 11.23 7.02
C HIS A 65 17.92 12.18 8.19
N SER A 66 16.67 12.22 8.64
CA SER A 66 16.24 13.14 9.71
C SER A 66 16.92 12.90 11.06
N GLY A 67 17.43 11.68 11.31
CA GLY A 67 18.13 11.28 12.55
C GLY A 67 19.60 10.97 12.37
N MET A 68 20.09 10.93 11.13
CA MET A 68 21.45 10.51 10.82
C MET A 68 22.46 11.63 11.10
N PRO A 69 23.55 11.38 11.86
CA PRO A 69 24.69 12.30 11.94
C PRO A 69 25.37 12.47 10.59
N ALA A 70 25.74 13.70 10.23
CA ALA A 70 26.39 14.00 8.94
C ALA A 70 27.69 13.20 8.70
N GLU A 71 28.42 12.84 9.77
CA GLU A 71 29.61 12.00 9.70
C GLU A 71 29.35 10.55 9.27
N ASP A 72 28.11 10.10 9.33
CA ASP A 72 27.69 8.77 8.85
C ASP A 72 27.34 8.77 7.35
N GLY A 73 27.31 9.94 6.73
CA GLY A 73 27.11 10.10 5.29
C GLY A 73 28.32 9.62 4.48
N PHE A 74 28.04 8.97 3.35
CA PHE A 74 29.10 8.45 2.49
C PHE A 74 29.63 9.54 1.53
N THR A 75 30.98 9.66 1.43
CA THR A 75 31.65 10.70 0.62
C THR A 75 32.69 10.12 -0.35
N GLY A 76 32.77 8.80 -0.47
CA GLY A 76 33.86 8.11 -1.16
C GLY A 76 33.68 7.83 -2.65
N ARG A 77 32.52 8.16 -3.23
CA ARG A 77 32.21 8.00 -4.66
C ARG A 77 31.36 9.15 -5.19
N PRO A 78 31.30 9.33 -6.52
CA PRO A 78 30.34 10.27 -7.09
C PRO A 78 28.90 9.80 -6.89
N VAL A 79 27.97 10.74 -7.00
CA VAL A 79 26.52 10.53 -6.98
C VAL A 79 26.09 9.70 -8.20
N GLU A 80 25.23 8.71 -7.99
CA GLU A 80 24.64 7.86 -9.01
C GLU A 80 23.12 7.97 -9.01
N LEU A 81 22.50 7.55 -10.12
CA LEU A 81 21.03 7.47 -10.22
C LEU A 81 20.49 6.50 -9.15
N GLY A 82 19.46 6.91 -8.43
CA GLY A 82 18.85 6.15 -7.34
C GLY A 82 19.51 6.38 -5.96
N ASP A 83 20.52 7.25 -5.86
CA ASP A 83 21.07 7.65 -4.57
C ASP A 83 20.14 8.61 -3.83
N GLY A 84 20.05 8.46 -2.52
CA GLY A 84 19.61 9.53 -1.64
C GLY A 84 20.80 10.42 -1.29
N VAL A 85 20.63 11.73 -1.41
CA VAL A 85 21.69 12.69 -1.11
C VAL A 85 21.20 13.79 -0.15
N ASP A 86 22.12 14.31 0.65
CA ASP A 86 21.93 15.56 1.40
C ASP A 86 22.56 16.68 0.60
N ILE A 87 21.80 17.75 0.35
CA ILE A 87 22.24 18.88 -0.47
C ILE A 87 21.93 20.23 0.18
N ASP A 88 22.80 21.21 -0.11
CA ASP A 88 22.50 22.62 0.04
C ASP A 88 22.28 23.22 -1.34
N TYR A 89 21.26 24.06 -1.52
CA TYR A 89 21.07 24.73 -2.79
C TYR A 89 20.57 26.16 -2.65
N GLU A 90 20.93 27.00 -3.63
CA GLU A 90 20.43 28.36 -3.79
C GLU A 90 20.07 28.63 -5.27
N GLY A 91 18.78 28.86 -5.55
CA GLY A 91 18.27 29.21 -6.88
C GLY A 91 18.21 30.73 -7.09
N LYS A 92 18.73 31.19 -8.23
CA LYS A 92 18.77 32.59 -8.62
C LYS A 92 18.13 32.79 -10.00
N LYS A 93 17.31 33.83 -10.12
CA LYS A 93 16.81 34.37 -11.38
C LYS A 93 17.47 35.72 -11.61
N ASP A 94 18.10 35.92 -12.78
CA ASP A 94 18.84 37.14 -13.09
C ASP A 94 19.87 37.54 -12.00
N GLY A 95 20.49 36.55 -11.35
CA GLY A 95 21.46 36.72 -10.26
C GLY A 95 20.85 37.06 -8.90
N VAL A 96 19.52 37.07 -8.75
CA VAL A 96 18.83 37.36 -7.50
C VAL A 96 18.16 36.08 -6.98
N ALA A 97 18.41 35.72 -5.73
CA ALA A 97 17.75 34.56 -5.09
C ALA A 97 16.23 34.79 -5.02
N PHE A 98 15.47 33.73 -5.32
CA PHE A 98 13.99 33.76 -5.27
C PHE A 98 13.44 32.97 -4.09
N ALA A 99 12.26 33.33 -3.65
CA ALA A 99 11.57 32.68 -2.54
C ALA A 99 11.30 31.19 -2.84
N GLY A 100 11.65 30.30 -1.90
CA GLY A 100 11.51 28.85 -2.04
C GLY A 100 12.65 28.18 -2.83
N GLY A 101 13.63 28.97 -3.35
CA GLY A 101 14.77 28.46 -4.10
C GLY A 101 15.99 28.11 -3.26
N THR A 102 15.93 28.18 -1.90
CA THR A 102 17.09 27.95 -1.03
C THR A 102 16.75 26.97 0.08
N ALA A 103 17.61 25.99 0.28
CA ALA A 103 17.58 25.11 1.43
C ALA A 103 19.00 24.66 1.82
N GLN A 104 19.14 24.18 3.06
CA GLN A 104 20.35 23.55 3.59
C GLN A 104 19.97 22.21 4.22
N GLY A 105 20.80 21.19 4.01
CA GLY A 105 20.56 19.85 4.52
C GLY A 105 19.26 19.24 3.98
N ALA A 106 18.96 19.46 2.71
CA ALA A 106 17.76 18.92 2.08
C ALA A 106 18.00 17.49 1.56
N PHE A 107 17.12 16.57 1.92
CA PHE A 107 17.08 15.24 1.29
C PHE A 107 16.60 15.34 -0.15
N LEU A 108 17.28 14.63 -1.05
CA LEU A 108 16.85 14.42 -2.42
C LEU A 108 17.20 13.00 -2.89
N SER A 109 16.23 12.31 -3.48
CA SER A 109 16.47 11.04 -4.18
C SER A 109 16.71 11.32 -5.66
N ILE A 110 17.86 10.93 -6.17
CA ILE A 110 18.27 11.18 -7.56
C ILE A 110 17.49 10.28 -8.52
N GLY A 111 16.75 10.91 -9.41
CA GLY A 111 15.81 10.24 -10.34
C GLY A 111 14.38 10.21 -9.86
N SER A 112 14.06 10.87 -8.73
CA SER A 112 12.68 10.94 -8.20
C SER A 112 11.75 11.87 -9.00
N GLY A 113 12.30 12.82 -9.75
CA GLY A 113 11.54 13.83 -10.47
C GLY A 113 10.88 14.88 -9.56
N GLN A 114 11.35 15.03 -8.33
CA GLN A 114 10.82 16.03 -7.38
C GLN A 114 11.23 17.45 -7.73
N PHE A 115 12.36 17.62 -8.41
CA PHE A 115 12.85 18.90 -8.87
C PHE A 115 12.56 19.11 -10.36
N ILE A 116 12.80 20.33 -10.84
CA ILE A 116 12.64 20.67 -12.27
C ILE A 116 13.65 19.90 -13.13
N ASP A 117 13.26 19.67 -14.38
CA ASP A 117 14.06 18.89 -15.33
C ASP A 117 15.52 19.36 -15.38
N GLY A 118 16.44 18.39 -15.30
CA GLY A 118 17.88 18.62 -15.32
C GLY A 118 18.53 18.88 -13.95
N PHE A 119 17.76 19.13 -12.90
CA PHE A 119 18.33 19.37 -11.57
C PHE A 119 19.02 18.10 -11.03
N GLU A 120 18.28 17.00 -10.98
CA GLU A 120 18.75 15.70 -10.46
C GLU A 120 19.82 15.11 -11.39
N ASP A 121 19.61 15.17 -12.70
CA ASP A 121 20.57 14.71 -13.71
C ASP A 121 21.91 15.46 -13.62
N GLY A 122 21.88 16.76 -13.28
CA GLY A 122 23.06 17.59 -13.14
C GLY A 122 23.91 17.26 -11.90
N LEU A 123 23.37 16.48 -10.97
CA LEU A 123 24.07 16.00 -9.78
C LEU A 123 24.72 14.63 -9.98
N VAL A 124 24.32 13.86 -11.01
CA VAL A 124 24.96 12.57 -11.32
C VAL A 124 26.41 12.80 -11.71
N GLY A 125 27.30 12.09 -11.03
CA GLY A 125 28.76 12.21 -11.22
C GLY A 125 29.44 13.26 -10.33
N VAL A 126 28.68 14.07 -9.58
CA VAL A 126 29.22 15.06 -8.63
C VAL A 126 29.75 14.34 -7.39
N MET A 127 30.93 14.71 -6.91
CA MET A 127 31.48 14.18 -5.67
C MET A 127 30.89 14.89 -4.45
N PRO A 128 30.58 14.19 -3.34
CA PRO A 128 30.29 14.84 -2.09
C PRO A 128 31.36 15.86 -1.69
N GLY A 129 30.92 17.03 -1.23
CA GLY A 129 31.74 18.19 -0.95
C GLY A 129 31.94 19.12 -2.16
N GLU A 130 31.55 18.74 -3.35
CA GLU A 130 31.63 19.61 -4.51
C GLU A 130 30.36 20.48 -4.65
N THR A 131 30.56 21.66 -5.22
CA THR A 131 29.50 22.62 -5.56
C THR A 131 29.45 22.78 -7.07
N VAL A 132 28.26 22.72 -7.64
CA VAL A 132 28.00 22.86 -9.08
C VAL A 132 26.93 23.93 -9.33
N ASP A 133 27.05 24.62 -10.45
CA ASP A 133 26.01 25.52 -10.94
C ASP A 133 25.22 24.80 -12.03
N LEU A 134 23.89 24.74 -11.88
CA LEU A 134 22.96 24.14 -12.81
C LEU A 134 22.14 25.21 -13.50
N ASP A 135 22.34 25.37 -14.83
CA ASP A 135 21.55 26.26 -15.67
C ASP A 135 20.25 25.55 -16.07
N LEU A 136 19.12 25.93 -15.48
CA LEU A 136 17.83 25.27 -15.63
C LEU A 136 16.74 26.22 -16.10
N THR A 137 15.62 25.66 -16.55
CA THR A 137 14.45 26.45 -16.93
C THR A 137 13.21 25.86 -16.29
N PHE A 138 12.44 26.68 -15.55
CA PHE A 138 11.16 26.24 -15.03
C PHE A 138 10.18 25.90 -16.16
N PRO A 139 9.38 24.84 -16.03
CA PRO A 139 8.37 24.51 -17.02
C PRO A 139 7.35 25.65 -17.17
N VAL A 140 6.82 25.83 -18.37
CA VAL A 140 5.87 26.95 -18.69
C VAL A 140 4.55 26.82 -17.90
N TRP A 141 4.23 25.65 -17.41
CA TRP A 141 3.04 25.33 -16.60
C TRP A 141 3.33 25.32 -15.08
N TYR A 142 4.50 25.83 -14.65
CA TYR A 142 4.83 25.91 -13.24
C TYR A 142 3.87 26.85 -12.49
N ASP A 143 3.40 26.44 -11.29
CA ASP A 143 2.35 27.14 -10.55
C ASP A 143 2.71 28.59 -10.19
N ASN A 144 4.00 28.87 -9.94
CA ASN A 144 4.46 30.23 -9.70
C ASN A 144 4.70 30.95 -11.04
N SER A 145 3.79 31.88 -11.38
CA SER A 145 3.83 32.64 -12.63
C SER A 145 5.09 33.49 -12.82
N ASP A 146 5.79 33.89 -11.74
CA ASP A 146 7.02 34.67 -11.80
C ASP A 146 8.23 33.81 -12.20
N LEU A 147 8.10 32.51 -12.08
CA LEU A 147 9.12 31.50 -12.41
C LEU A 147 8.76 30.69 -13.66
N ALA A 148 7.49 30.53 -13.99
CA ALA A 148 7.03 29.75 -15.14
C ALA A 148 7.75 30.17 -16.44
N GLY A 149 8.44 29.20 -17.08
CA GLY A 149 9.21 29.43 -18.32
C GLY A 149 10.49 30.25 -18.13
N GLN A 150 10.90 30.56 -16.89
CA GLN A 150 12.08 31.40 -16.63
C GLN A 150 13.35 30.57 -16.52
N ALA A 151 14.44 31.08 -17.07
CA ALA A 151 15.78 30.54 -16.83
C ALA A 151 16.29 30.95 -15.45
N VAL A 152 16.90 30.00 -14.76
CA VAL A 152 17.45 30.16 -13.41
C VAL A 152 18.78 29.43 -13.30
N VAL A 153 19.58 29.80 -12.32
CA VAL A 153 20.80 29.06 -11.95
C VAL A 153 20.63 28.56 -10.52
N PHE A 154 20.80 27.27 -10.32
CA PHE A 154 20.91 26.68 -9.01
C PHE A 154 22.36 26.37 -8.70
N THR A 155 22.89 26.97 -7.65
CA THR A 155 24.17 26.60 -7.07
C THR A 155 23.89 25.51 -6.04
N VAL A 156 24.36 24.28 -6.26
CA VAL A 156 24.07 23.11 -5.45
C VAL A 156 25.37 22.52 -4.89
N THR A 157 25.42 22.28 -3.59
CA THR A 157 26.49 21.53 -2.93
C THR A 157 25.93 20.16 -2.53
N VAL A 158 26.60 19.09 -2.93
CA VAL A 158 26.30 17.73 -2.40
C VAL A 158 27.10 17.56 -1.11
N ASN A 159 26.42 17.42 0.02
CA ASN A 159 27.10 17.25 1.30
C ASN A 159 27.58 15.80 1.49
N TYR A 160 26.68 14.83 1.30
CA TYR A 160 27.00 13.40 1.36
C TYR A 160 25.92 12.58 0.66
N ILE A 161 26.22 11.29 0.43
CA ILE A 161 25.28 10.27 -0.05
C ILE A 161 24.78 9.50 1.18
N LEU A 162 23.47 9.21 1.23
CA LEU A 162 22.88 8.41 2.29
C LEU A 162 23.29 6.93 2.15
N PRO A 163 23.37 6.21 3.28
CA PRO A 163 23.68 4.79 3.24
C PRO A 163 22.57 4.00 2.56
N GLU A 164 22.94 2.89 1.96
CA GLU A 164 21.97 1.85 1.57
C GLU A 164 21.42 1.15 2.83
N GLU A 165 20.27 0.50 2.71
CA GLU A 165 19.59 -0.11 3.86
C GLU A 165 20.51 -1.02 4.70
N GLN A 166 21.31 -1.87 4.04
CA GLN A 166 22.24 -2.78 4.73
C GLN A 166 23.35 -2.07 5.50
N ASP A 167 23.62 -0.80 5.22
CA ASP A 167 24.64 0.03 5.89
C ASP A 167 24.02 0.99 6.91
N MET A 168 22.67 1.04 7.01
CA MET A 168 21.97 1.81 8.04
C MET A 168 22.19 1.21 9.42
N LYS A 169 22.15 2.05 10.46
CA LYS A 169 22.41 1.65 11.85
C LYS A 169 21.15 1.71 12.69
N ASP A 170 20.84 0.65 13.40
CA ASP A 170 19.73 0.61 14.36
C ASP A 170 19.83 1.74 15.40
N SER A 171 21.05 2.09 15.84
CA SER A 171 21.26 3.17 16.80
C SER A 171 20.81 4.55 16.33
N VAL A 172 20.79 4.80 15.01
CA VAL A 172 20.23 6.03 14.44
C VAL A 172 18.70 5.99 14.54
N VAL A 173 18.10 4.87 14.16
CA VAL A 173 16.62 4.68 14.23
C VAL A 173 16.16 4.78 15.69
N GLU A 174 16.83 4.12 16.63
CA GLU A 174 16.55 4.21 18.08
C GLU A 174 16.66 5.65 18.58
N GLY A 175 17.69 6.40 18.13
CA GLY A 175 17.90 7.80 18.48
C GLY A 175 16.80 8.76 18.03
N MET A 176 15.99 8.39 17.05
CA MET A 176 14.84 9.18 16.59
C MET A 176 13.69 9.19 17.61
N GLY A 177 13.64 8.23 18.54
CA GLY A 177 12.62 8.15 19.59
C GLY A 177 11.22 7.86 19.04
N MET A 178 11.11 7.14 17.93
CA MET A 178 9.84 6.70 17.38
C MET A 178 9.28 5.54 18.23
N ASP A 179 8.00 5.62 18.58
CA ASP A 179 7.36 4.56 19.35
C ASP A 179 7.40 3.22 18.58
N GLU A 180 7.95 2.17 19.23
CA GLU A 180 8.06 0.79 18.71
C GLU A 180 8.98 0.61 17.49
N ILE A 181 9.48 1.67 16.85
CA ILE A 181 10.40 1.63 15.70
C ILE A 181 11.80 1.98 16.20
N ASN A 182 12.61 0.95 16.47
CA ASN A 182 13.94 1.10 17.06
C ASN A 182 15.04 0.34 16.31
N THR A 183 14.70 -0.26 15.17
CA THR A 183 15.65 -0.96 14.29
C THR A 183 15.38 -0.58 12.83
N VAL A 184 16.37 -0.78 11.96
CA VAL A 184 16.23 -0.58 10.51
C VAL A 184 15.14 -1.49 9.94
N ALA A 185 15.07 -2.75 10.41
CA ALA A 185 14.03 -3.68 9.99
C ALA A 185 12.61 -3.20 10.39
N ALA A 186 12.44 -2.67 11.62
CA ALA A 186 11.17 -2.10 12.04
C ALA A 186 10.81 -0.83 11.26
N LEU A 187 11.81 -0.02 10.88
CA LEU A 187 11.59 1.14 10.00
C LEU A 187 11.12 0.70 8.61
N ARG A 188 11.73 -0.36 8.03
CA ARG A 188 11.30 -0.92 6.74
C ARG A 188 9.86 -1.41 6.81
N GLU A 189 9.50 -2.13 7.87
CA GLU A 189 8.13 -2.61 8.07
C GLU A 189 7.13 -1.43 8.17
N ASP A 190 7.46 -0.37 8.91
CA ASP A 190 6.59 0.82 9.03
C ASP A 190 6.44 1.58 7.70
N VAL A 191 7.51 1.68 6.91
CA VAL A 191 7.48 2.26 5.56
C VAL A 191 6.66 1.40 4.61
N PHE A 192 6.82 0.07 4.66
CA PHE A 192 5.99 -0.84 3.86
C PHE A 192 4.51 -0.71 4.26
N ASP A 193 4.20 -0.65 5.56
CA ASP A 193 2.85 -0.42 6.07
C ASP A 193 2.25 0.88 5.54
N TYR A 194 3.05 1.94 5.53
CA TYR A 194 2.61 3.22 4.96
C TYR A 194 2.28 3.08 3.47
N LEU A 195 3.14 2.46 2.68
CA LEU A 195 2.90 2.25 1.25
C LEU A 195 1.70 1.33 1.00
N TYR A 196 1.54 0.27 1.79
CA TYR A 196 0.41 -0.64 1.67
C TYR A 196 -0.94 0.07 1.73
N TYR A 197 -1.07 1.10 2.57
CA TYR A 197 -2.33 1.81 2.73
C TYR A 197 -2.47 3.07 1.85
N TYR A 198 -1.38 3.62 1.31
CA TYR A 198 -1.42 4.92 0.61
C TYR A 198 -0.94 4.88 -0.82
N SER A 199 -0.28 3.80 -1.25
CA SER A 199 0.17 3.67 -2.63
C SER A 199 -0.91 3.03 -3.51
N SER A 200 -1.29 3.73 -4.58
CA SER A 200 -2.18 3.17 -5.60
C SER A 200 -1.57 1.95 -6.31
N GLU A 201 -0.25 1.86 -6.37
CA GLU A 201 0.45 0.73 -6.98
C GLU A 201 0.25 -0.55 -6.16
N LEU A 202 0.30 -0.45 -4.82
CA LEU A 202 0.01 -1.59 -3.95
C LEU A 202 -1.48 -1.93 -3.89
N GLU A 203 -2.38 -0.98 -4.10
CA GLU A 203 -3.80 -1.25 -4.23
C GLU A 203 -4.07 -2.17 -5.44
N PHE A 204 -3.45 -1.91 -6.61
CA PHE A 204 -3.55 -2.79 -7.76
C PHE A 204 -2.82 -4.14 -7.54
N ALA A 205 -1.67 -4.12 -6.90
CA ALA A 205 -0.90 -5.34 -6.61
C ALA A 205 -1.63 -6.32 -5.69
N GLN A 206 -2.55 -5.85 -4.84
CA GLN A 206 -3.39 -6.73 -4.01
C GLN A 206 -4.28 -7.66 -4.85
N ASP A 207 -4.89 -7.13 -5.92
CA ASP A 207 -5.69 -7.95 -6.85
C ASP A 207 -4.81 -8.97 -7.57
N ASP A 208 -3.62 -8.57 -8.03
CA ASP A 208 -2.68 -9.45 -8.73
C ASP A 208 -2.20 -10.58 -7.81
N VAL A 209 -1.88 -10.27 -6.55
CA VAL A 209 -1.51 -11.27 -5.53
C VAL A 209 -2.63 -12.26 -5.28
N LEU A 210 -3.88 -11.78 -5.14
CA LEU A 210 -5.03 -12.66 -4.95
C LEU A 210 -5.22 -13.58 -6.15
N MET A 211 -5.17 -13.05 -7.37
CA MET A 211 -5.33 -13.84 -8.58
C MET A 211 -4.21 -14.86 -8.75
N ALA A 212 -2.96 -14.46 -8.53
CA ALA A 212 -1.82 -15.36 -8.58
C ALA A 212 -1.90 -16.47 -7.51
N LEU A 213 -2.34 -16.14 -6.29
CA LEU A 213 -2.60 -17.13 -5.25
C LEU A 213 -3.66 -18.16 -5.71
N LEU A 214 -4.77 -17.70 -6.28
CA LEU A 214 -5.84 -18.57 -6.76
C LEU A 214 -5.36 -19.51 -7.88
N ASP A 215 -4.51 -19.02 -8.78
CA ASP A 215 -3.98 -19.78 -9.91
C ASP A 215 -3.08 -20.95 -9.49
N ILE A 216 -2.37 -20.82 -8.37
CA ILE A 216 -1.51 -21.87 -7.84
C ILE A 216 -2.24 -22.83 -6.89
N CYS A 217 -3.45 -22.51 -6.46
CA CYS A 217 -4.25 -23.34 -5.56
C CYS A 217 -5.03 -24.42 -6.33
N THR A 218 -5.20 -25.56 -5.69
CA THR A 218 -6.11 -26.61 -6.15
C THR A 218 -7.33 -26.67 -5.23
N PHE A 219 -8.52 -26.55 -5.78
CA PHE A 219 -9.77 -26.55 -5.03
C PHE A 219 -10.53 -27.87 -5.19
N ALA A 220 -11.26 -28.25 -4.14
CA ALA A 220 -12.20 -29.35 -4.21
C ALA A 220 -13.29 -29.09 -5.29
N GLU A 221 -13.81 -30.15 -5.88
CA GLU A 221 -14.89 -30.05 -6.88
C GLU A 221 -16.16 -29.43 -6.29
N GLU A 222 -16.48 -29.79 -5.03
CA GLU A 222 -17.58 -29.23 -4.27
C GLU A 222 -17.07 -28.26 -3.20
N LEU A 223 -17.45 -26.98 -3.31
CA LEU A 223 -17.19 -25.95 -2.32
C LEU A 223 -18.21 -26.02 -1.17
N PRO A 224 -17.92 -25.43 0.00
CA PRO A 224 -18.85 -25.40 1.12
C PRO A 224 -20.10 -24.60 0.76
N GLN A 225 -21.23 -25.30 0.54
CA GLN A 225 -22.44 -24.72 -0.08
C GLN A 225 -23.06 -23.60 0.75
N ASP A 226 -23.02 -23.68 2.08
CA ASP A 226 -23.54 -22.62 2.95
C ASP A 226 -22.84 -21.27 2.68
N PHE A 227 -21.53 -21.30 2.42
CA PHE A 227 -20.75 -20.11 2.07
C PHE A 227 -21.04 -19.63 0.64
N VAL A 228 -21.16 -20.55 -0.31
CA VAL A 228 -21.53 -20.22 -1.70
C VAL A 228 -22.92 -19.58 -1.78
N ASP A 229 -23.89 -20.12 -1.04
CA ASP A 229 -25.25 -19.59 -1.01
C ASP A 229 -25.29 -18.19 -0.37
N GLU A 230 -24.49 -17.96 0.64
CA GLU A 230 -24.41 -16.64 1.28
C GLU A 230 -23.73 -15.62 0.37
N ALA A 231 -22.60 -15.98 -0.24
CA ALA A 231 -21.93 -15.13 -1.23
C ALA A 231 -22.85 -14.80 -2.42
N ARG A 232 -23.64 -15.78 -2.89
CA ARG A 232 -24.61 -15.56 -3.97
C ARG A 232 -25.68 -14.54 -3.59
N LYS A 233 -26.21 -14.57 -2.36
CA LYS A 233 -27.20 -13.57 -1.89
C LYS A 233 -26.59 -12.18 -1.83
N MET A 234 -25.36 -12.09 -1.36
CA MET A 234 -24.61 -10.86 -1.31
C MET A 234 -24.47 -10.23 -2.70
N PHE A 235 -23.87 -10.95 -3.65
CA PHE A 235 -23.69 -10.44 -5.01
C PHE A 235 -25.00 -10.11 -5.71
N ARG A 236 -26.09 -10.81 -5.39
CA ARG A 236 -27.42 -10.45 -5.88
C ARG A 236 -27.85 -9.09 -5.38
N THR A 237 -27.70 -8.82 -4.07
CA THR A 237 -28.05 -7.51 -3.48
C THR A 237 -27.26 -6.39 -4.12
N ASP A 238 -25.96 -6.59 -4.36
CA ASP A 238 -25.10 -5.59 -4.97
C ASP A 238 -25.47 -5.38 -6.47
N LEU A 239 -25.73 -6.45 -7.19
CA LEU A 239 -26.21 -6.38 -8.57
C LEU A 239 -27.55 -5.63 -8.67
N GLU A 240 -28.48 -5.85 -7.73
CA GLU A 240 -29.76 -5.13 -7.65
C GLU A 240 -29.56 -3.63 -7.43
N LYS A 241 -28.65 -3.24 -6.52
CA LYS A 241 -28.29 -1.83 -6.28
C LYS A 241 -27.68 -1.18 -7.53
N GLN A 242 -26.74 -1.88 -8.16
CA GLN A 242 -26.10 -1.40 -9.38
C GLN A 242 -27.09 -1.26 -10.54
N ALA A 243 -27.92 -2.26 -10.76
CA ALA A 243 -28.98 -2.24 -11.77
C ALA A 243 -29.94 -1.06 -11.54
N ALA A 244 -30.37 -0.85 -10.30
CA ALA A 244 -31.25 0.27 -9.92
C ALA A 244 -30.59 1.64 -10.17
N TYR A 245 -29.30 1.78 -9.85
CA TYR A 245 -28.56 3.02 -10.07
C TYR A 245 -28.48 3.42 -11.55
N TYR A 246 -28.28 2.43 -12.45
CA TYR A 246 -28.21 2.66 -13.89
C TYR A 246 -29.55 2.53 -14.61
N GLY A 247 -30.66 2.24 -13.90
CA GLY A 247 -31.98 2.07 -14.49
C GLY A 247 -32.09 0.83 -15.37
N MET A 248 -31.38 -0.25 -15.05
CA MET A 248 -31.33 -1.53 -15.76
C MET A 248 -32.05 -2.61 -14.95
N THR A 249 -32.33 -3.74 -15.60
CA THR A 249 -32.66 -5.00 -14.92
C THR A 249 -31.35 -5.65 -14.41
N THR A 250 -31.45 -6.57 -13.44
CA THR A 250 -30.30 -7.35 -12.96
C THR A 250 -29.66 -8.20 -14.06
N GLU A 251 -30.49 -8.71 -14.98
CA GLU A 251 -30.03 -9.45 -16.17
C GLU A 251 -29.20 -8.57 -17.09
N GLU A 252 -29.65 -7.34 -17.39
CA GLU A 252 -28.91 -6.38 -18.21
C GLU A 252 -27.62 -5.93 -17.52
N ALA A 253 -27.64 -5.75 -16.21
CA ALA A 253 -26.45 -5.40 -15.43
C ALA A 253 -25.42 -6.55 -15.44
N ALA A 254 -25.83 -7.80 -15.28
CA ALA A 254 -24.96 -8.97 -15.38
C ALA A 254 -24.33 -9.10 -16.78
N GLN A 255 -25.10 -8.86 -17.84
CA GLN A 255 -24.61 -8.87 -19.22
C GLN A 255 -23.63 -7.73 -19.50
N ALA A 256 -23.86 -6.54 -18.95
CA ALA A 256 -22.92 -5.41 -19.03
C ALA A 256 -21.60 -5.70 -18.33
N LEU A 257 -21.60 -6.59 -17.33
CA LEU A 257 -20.41 -7.10 -16.62
C LEU A 257 -19.76 -8.32 -17.29
N GLY A 258 -20.25 -8.72 -18.50
CA GLY A 258 -19.65 -9.76 -19.33
C GLY A 258 -20.19 -11.18 -19.12
N ALA A 259 -21.20 -11.38 -18.28
CA ALA A 259 -21.85 -12.69 -18.11
C ALA A 259 -22.94 -12.91 -19.17
N MET A 260 -23.29 -14.17 -19.43
CA MET A 260 -24.38 -14.50 -20.34
C MET A 260 -25.77 -14.38 -19.66
N SER A 261 -25.80 -14.49 -18.32
CA SER A 261 -27.03 -14.37 -17.52
C SER A 261 -26.72 -13.93 -16.08
N GLU A 262 -27.75 -13.44 -15.36
CA GLU A 262 -27.69 -13.15 -13.93
C GLU A 262 -27.26 -14.40 -13.13
N GLU A 263 -27.80 -15.58 -13.45
CA GLU A 263 -27.46 -16.81 -12.72
C GLU A 263 -25.99 -17.19 -12.88
N GLU A 264 -25.46 -17.11 -14.11
CA GLU A 264 -24.04 -17.34 -14.37
C GLU A 264 -23.14 -16.35 -13.62
N PHE A 265 -23.48 -15.05 -13.67
CA PHE A 265 -22.76 -14.02 -12.92
C PHE A 265 -22.70 -14.33 -11.44
N LEU A 266 -23.87 -14.57 -10.83
CA LEU A 266 -23.97 -14.82 -9.38
C LEU A 266 -23.25 -16.09 -8.97
N LYS A 267 -23.32 -17.16 -9.77
CA LYS A 267 -22.59 -18.39 -9.51
C LYS A 267 -21.08 -18.18 -9.57
N ALA A 268 -20.58 -17.62 -10.66
CA ALA A 268 -19.14 -17.41 -10.87
C ALA A 268 -18.55 -16.53 -9.78
N ARG A 269 -19.21 -15.41 -9.45
CA ARG A 269 -18.74 -14.50 -8.40
C ARG A 269 -18.77 -15.12 -7.01
N ALA A 270 -19.81 -15.87 -6.68
CA ALA A 270 -19.90 -16.55 -5.38
C ALA A 270 -18.82 -17.61 -5.23
N GLU A 271 -18.59 -18.45 -6.24
CA GLU A 271 -17.55 -19.46 -6.20
C GLU A 271 -16.14 -18.84 -6.12
N GLN A 272 -15.87 -17.79 -6.88
CA GLN A 272 -14.58 -17.07 -6.83
C GLN A 272 -14.34 -16.47 -5.44
N ASN A 273 -15.37 -15.83 -4.86
CA ASN A 273 -15.30 -15.27 -3.51
C ASN A 273 -14.98 -16.34 -2.46
N VAL A 274 -15.69 -17.47 -2.50
CA VAL A 274 -15.45 -18.57 -1.56
C VAL A 274 -14.04 -19.15 -1.72
N ARG A 275 -13.58 -19.36 -2.96
CA ARG A 275 -12.20 -19.81 -3.22
C ARG A 275 -11.16 -18.85 -2.67
N GLY A 276 -11.36 -17.53 -2.86
CA GLY A 276 -10.48 -16.50 -2.32
C GLY A 276 -10.36 -16.57 -0.80
N ASN A 277 -11.51 -16.61 -0.11
CA ASN A 277 -11.53 -16.72 1.36
C ASN A 277 -10.94 -18.04 1.87
N LEU A 278 -11.19 -19.17 1.19
CA LEU A 278 -10.58 -20.47 1.55
C LEU A 278 -9.04 -20.42 1.40
N ALA A 279 -8.53 -19.86 0.31
CA ALA A 279 -7.09 -19.75 0.09
C ALA A 279 -6.44 -18.82 1.11
N MET A 280 -7.03 -17.66 1.39
CA MET A 280 -6.54 -16.71 2.39
C MET A 280 -6.54 -17.34 3.79
N GLN A 281 -7.62 -18.02 4.18
CA GLN A 281 -7.67 -18.70 5.48
C GLN A 281 -6.65 -19.86 5.58
N ALA A 282 -6.41 -20.58 4.48
CA ALA A 282 -5.40 -21.64 4.46
C ALA A 282 -3.97 -21.08 4.61
N VAL A 283 -3.66 -19.93 3.97
CA VAL A 283 -2.39 -19.23 4.21
C VAL A 283 -2.30 -18.77 5.66
N ALA A 284 -3.36 -18.14 6.20
CA ALA A 284 -3.40 -17.71 7.60
C ALA A 284 -3.12 -18.85 8.57
N ASN A 285 -3.76 -20.01 8.36
CA ASN A 285 -3.56 -21.21 9.20
C ASN A 285 -2.11 -21.70 9.14
N ARG A 286 -1.52 -21.74 7.94
CA ARG A 286 -0.14 -22.21 7.71
C ARG A 286 0.90 -21.30 8.35
N GLU A 287 0.69 -19.98 8.27
CA GLU A 287 1.61 -18.96 8.78
C GLU A 287 1.32 -18.57 10.25
N GLY A 288 0.27 -19.13 10.86
CA GLY A 288 -0.12 -18.82 12.23
C GLY A 288 -0.68 -17.40 12.39
N LEU A 289 -1.17 -16.79 11.30
CA LEU A 289 -1.82 -15.49 11.35
C LEU A 289 -3.19 -15.62 11.99
N SER A 290 -3.51 -14.73 12.91
CA SER A 290 -4.80 -14.72 13.61
C SER A 290 -5.23 -13.30 13.95
N VAL A 291 -6.52 -13.11 14.20
CA VAL A 291 -7.09 -11.87 14.72
C VAL A 291 -7.70 -12.18 16.08
N SER A 292 -7.04 -11.74 17.15
CA SER A 292 -7.53 -11.94 18.51
C SER A 292 -8.76 -11.08 18.80
N ASP A 293 -9.49 -11.39 19.89
CA ASP A 293 -10.66 -10.60 20.31
C ASP A 293 -10.26 -9.18 20.72
N ASP A 294 -9.11 -9.04 21.38
CA ASP A 294 -8.59 -7.74 21.82
C ASP A 294 -8.20 -6.89 20.61
N GLU A 295 -7.49 -7.46 19.65
CA GLU A 295 -7.13 -6.79 18.40
C GLU A 295 -8.36 -6.38 17.58
N LEU A 296 -9.34 -7.30 17.44
CA LEU A 296 -10.60 -6.98 16.77
C LEU A 296 -11.32 -5.81 17.43
N GLN A 297 -11.35 -5.80 18.76
CA GLN A 297 -12.00 -4.72 19.51
C GLN A 297 -11.28 -3.38 19.31
N GLU A 298 -9.94 -3.39 19.37
CA GLU A 298 -9.13 -2.19 19.11
C GLU A 298 -9.37 -1.61 17.72
N LEU A 299 -9.39 -2.47 16.68
CA LEU A 299 -9.63 -2.05 15.30
C LEU A 299 -11.05 -1.51 15.10
N LEU A 300 -12.05 -2.12 15.72
CA LEU A 300 -13.43 -1.62 15.70
C LEU A 300 -13.57 -0.25 16.41
N GLU A 301 -12.90 -0.06 17.54
CA GLU A 301 -12.88 1.23 18.25
C GLU A 301 -12.16 2.31 17.42
N LEU A 302 -11.07 1.93 16.75
CA LEU A 302 -10.36 2.82 15.85
C LEU A 302 -11.23 3.28 14.68
N SER A 303 -12.03 2.36 14.09
CA SER A 303 -12.93 2.66 12.97
C SER A 303 -13.98 3.73 13.32
N VAL A 304 -14.30 3.90 14.59
CA VAL A 304 -15.25 4.92 15.05
C VAL A 304 -14.58 6.16 15.68
N SER A 305 -13.26 6.14 15.81
CA SER A 305 -12.50 7.21 16.47
C SER A 305 -12.52 8.56 15.74
N SER A 306 -12.81 8.55 14.43
CA SER A 306 -12.96 9.75 13.60
C SER A 306 -14.21 10.59 13.97
N GLY A 307 -15.16 10.00 14.71
CA GLY A 307 -16.44 10.62 15.08
C GLY A 307 -17.51 10.58 13.99
N GLU A 308 -17.25 9.88 12.87
CA GLU A 308 -18.26 9.65 11.83
C GLU A 308 -19.39 8.75 12.33
N PHE A 309 -19.06 7.76 13.15
CA PHE A 309 -20.01 6.88 13.82
C PHE A 309 -19.99 7.09 15.33
N LYS A 310 -21.15 6.93 16.00
CA LYS A 310 -21.27 7.13 17.45
C LYS A 310 -20.86 5.90 18.25
N SER A 311 -20.88 4.72 17.62
CA SER A 311 -20.49 3.46 18.26
C SER A 311 -20.06 2.41 17.21
N VAL A 312 -19.40 1.36 17.71
CA VAL A 312 -19.04 0.18 16.92
C VAL A 312 -20.28 -0.49 16.32
N GLU A 313 -21.41 -0.52 17.06
CA GLU A 313 -22.65 -1.10 16.58
C GLU A 313 -23.22 -0.31 15.39
N GLU A 314 -23.21 1.04 15.47
CA GLU A 314 -23.64 1.91 14.37
C GLU A 314 -22.75 1.72 13.13
N PHE A 315 -21.43 1.60 13.31
CA PHE A 315 -20.48 1.31 12.25
C PHE A 315 -20.77 -0.04 11.58
N LEU A 316 -20.88 -1.11 12.37
CA LEU A 316 -21.16 -2.44 11.84
C LEU A 316 -22.52 -2.52 11.15
N GLU A 317 -23.57 -1.84 11.69
CA GLU A 317 -24.89 -1.78 11.09
C GLU A 317 -24.87 -1.00 9.77
N TYR A 318 -24.18 0.13 9.71
CA TYR A 318 -24.06 0.94 8.49
C TYR A 318 -23.45 0.15 7.33
N TYR A 319 -22.37 -0.61 7.60
CA TYR A 319 -21.73 -1.46 6.60
C TYR A 319 -22.35 -2.86 6.51
N ASN A 320 -23.34 -3.15 7.34
CA ASN A 320 -24.04 -4.42 7.40
C ASN A 320 -23.11 -5.62 7.69
N PHE A 321 -22.15 -5.44 8.59
CA PHE A 321 -21.23 -6.47 9.05
C PHE A 321 -21.63 -7.04 10.40
N THR A 322 -21.40 -8.34 10.59
CA THR A 322 -21.23 -8.92 11.91
C THR A 322 -19.77 -8.72 12.38
N ARG A 323 -19.51 -8.87 13.69
CA ARG A 323 -18.14 -8.85 14.21
C ARG A 323 -17.25 -9.90 13.56
N GLU A 324 -17.77 -11.10 13.29
CA GLU A 324 -17.02 -12.18 12.67
C GLU A 324 -16.71 -11.91 11.19
N GLN A 325 -17.62 -11.25 10.49
CA GLN A 325 -17.34 -10.81 9.12
C GLN A 325 -16.27 -9.73 9.08
N TYR A 326 -16.29 -8.79 10.04
CA TYR A 326 -15.22 -7.79 10.15
C TYR A 326 -13.89 -8.44 10.57
N ARG A 327 -13.89 -9.47 11.45
CA ARG A 327 -12.70 -10.28 11.77
C ARG A 327 -12.12 -10.94 10.52
N ASN A 328 -12.97 -11.52 9.67
CA ASN A 328 -12.52 -12.16 8.43
C ASN A 328 -11.92 -11.13 7.46
N LEU A 329 -12.49 -9.92 7.38
CA LEU A 329 -11.94 -8.79 6.63
C LEU A 329 -10.51 -8.45 7.08
N VAL A 330 -10.32 -8.27 8.37
CA VAL A 330 -9.01 -7.99 8.97
C VAL A 330 -8.03 -9.15 8.70
N MET A 331 -8.50 -10.40 8.73
CA MET A 331 -7.67 -11.56 8.41
C MET A 331 -7.21 -11.55 6.96
N VAL A 332 -8.11 -11.28 6.01
CA VAL A 332 -7.78 -11.19 4.58
C VAL A 332 -6.76 -10.07 4.34
N ASP A 333 -6.94 -8.91 4.96
CA ASP A 333 -6.00 -7.79 4.90
C ASP A 333 -4.60 -8.19 5.40
N LYS A 334 -4.52 -8.87 6.55
CA LYS A 334 -3.26 -9.38 7.10
C LYS A 334 -2.55 -10.35 6.14
N VAL A 335 -3.30 -11.25 5.51
CA VAL A 335 -2.74 -12.23 4.58
C VAL A 335 -2.28 -11.55 3.30
N LEU A 336 -3.04 -10.63 2.74
CA LEU A 336 -2.64 -9.86 1.56
C LEU A 336 -1.36 -9.08 1.81
N LYS A 337 -1.30 -8.37 2.95
CA LYS A 337 -0.10 -7.64 3.36
C LYS A 337 1.11 -8.56 3.51
N PHE A 338 0.94 -9.72 4.17
CA PHE A 338 1.98 -10.73 4.30
C PHE A 338 2.47 -11.24 2.93
N LEU A 339 1.55 -11.61 2.03
CA LEU A 339 1.89 -12.09 0.71
C LEU A 339 2.62 -11.04 -0.14
N LEU A 340 2.17 -9.78 -0.09
CA LEU A 340 2.85 -8.66 -0.77
C LEU A 340 4.25 -8.47 -0.22
N TYR A 341 4.42 -8.48 1.10
CA TYR A 341 5.73 -8.34 1.74
C TYR A 341 6.68 -9.48 1.35
N LEU A 342 6.17 -10.71 1.20
CA LEU A 342 6.96 -11.84 0.70
C LEU A 342 7.47 -11.60 -0.73
N GLN A 343 6.63 -11.07 -1.63
CA GLN A 343 7.03 -10.83 -3.02
C GLN A 343 8.06 -9.70 -3.14
N ASP A 344 8.08 -8.77 -2.19
CA ASP A 344 9.03 -7.67 -2.12
C ASP A 344 10.43 -8.11 -1.64
N THR A 345 10.49 -9.18 -0.83
CA THR A 345 11.73 -9.63 -0.18
C THR A 345 12.46 -10.77 -0.92
N ILE A 346 11.90 -11.28 -2.02
CA ILE A 346 12.49 -12.32 -2.88
C ILE A 346 13.12 -11.74 -4.13
#